data_002d05639720db7103b699f7c51aa6dd
#
_entry.id   002d05639720db7103b699f7c51aa6dd
#
_cell.length_a   1.000
_cell.length_b   1.000
_cell.length_c   1.000
_cell.angle_alpha   90.00
_cell.angle_beta   90.00
_cell.angle_gamma   90.00
#
_symmetry.space_group_name_H-M   'P 1'
#
loop_
_entity.id
_entity.type
_entity.pdbx_description
1 polymer ?
#
loop_
_entity_poly.entity_id
_entity_poly.type
_entity_poly.pdbx_seq_one_letter_code
_entity_poly.pdbx_strand_id
1 'polypeptide(L)'
;FGNVDGQGTEARFTTLMGGAIDSQGNLYVADFGNHSIRKITSAGLVTTLAGSGTEGYADGTGIAASFNRPFDIAINSNDIVFVADEGNDRIRRIEPNGEVTTFAGSGVEGFLD
;
A
#
# COMPACT_ATOMS: atom_id res chain seq x y z
N PHE A 1 -14.95 -5.25 -9.26
CA PHE A 1 -14.52 -4.53 -8.06
C PHE A 1 -14.34 -5.50 -6.90
N GLY A 2 -13.63 -5.07 -5.91
CA GLY A 2 -13.47 -5.82 -4.68
C GLY A 2 -12.05 -5.86 -4.20
N ASN A 3 -11.84 -6.55 -3.09
CA ASN A 3 -10.54 -6.71 -2.46
C ASN A 3 -10.31 -8.20 -2.23
N VAL A 4 -9.96 -8.91 -3.31
CA VAL A 4 -9.78 -10.36 -3.28
C VAL A 4 -8.38 -10.70 -3.73
N ASP A 5 -7.64 -11.42 -2.89
CA ASP A 5 -6.36 -11.99 -3.25
C ASP A 5 -6.57 -13.21 -4.12
N GLY A 6 -5.55 -13.62 -4.86
CA GLY A 6 -5.64 -14.81 -5.67
C GLY A 6 -4.65 -14.81 -6.81
N GLN A 7 -4.77 -15.83 -7.66
CA GLN A 7 -3.88 -16.03 -8.80
C GLN A 7 -4.51 -15.43 -10.05
N GLY A 8 -3.79 -14.49 -10.66
CA GLY A 8 -4.21 -13.92 -11.95
C GLY A 8 -5.61 -13.31 -11.89
N THR A 9 -6.51 -13.82 -12.72
CA THR A 9 -7.87 -13.26 -12.84
C THR A 9 -8.79 -13.56 -11.66
N GLU A 10 -8.33 -14.36 -10.69
CA GLU A 10 -9.10 -14.61 -9.47
C GLU A 10 -9.02 -13.43 -8.50
N ALA A 11 -7.98 -12.60 -8.61
CA ALA A 11 -7.82 -11.43 -7.76
C ALA A 11 -8.80 -10.32 -8.14
N ARG A 12 -9.11 -9.45 -7.18
CA ARG A 12 -9.97 -8.30 -7.39
C ARG A 12 -9.33 -7.05 -6.81
N PHE A 13 -9.47 -5.96 -7.54
CA PHE A 13 -9.04 -4.63 -7.13
C PHE A 13 -10.22 -3.68 -7.30
N THR A 14 -10.13 -2.51 -6.67
CA THR A 14 -11.14 -1.47 -6.91
C THR A 14 -10.60 -0.40 -7.84
N THR A 15 -9.69 0.45 -7.37
CA THR A 15 -9.12 1.53 -8.17
C THR A 15 -7.62 1.52 -7.97
N LEU A 16 -6.88 1.07 -8.97
CA LEU A 16 -5.42 1.03 -8.89
C LEU A 16 -4.84 2.39 -9.25
N MET A 17 -3.97 2.90 -8.40
CA MET A 17 -3.25 4.14 -8.64
C MET A 17 -1.77 3.81 -8.86
N GLY A 18 -0.85 4.46 -8.21
CA GLY A 18 0.58 4.23 -8.45
C GLY A 18 1.07 2.83 -8.13
N GLY A 19 2.23 2.50 -8.67
CA GLY A 19 2.88 1.22 -8.45
C GLY A 19 4.38 1.30 -8.57
N ALA A 20 5.09 0.28 -8.05
CA ALA A 20 6.55 0.20 -8.11
C ALA A 20 6.96 -1.27 -8.03
N ILE A 21 8.20 -1.56 -8.45
CA ILE A 21 8.74 -2.92 -8.50
C ILE A 21 9.91 -3.03 -7.53
N ASP A 22 9.96 -4.14 -6.76
CA ASP A 22 11.07 -4.39 -5.85
C ASP A 22 12.25 -5.06 -6.57
N SER A 23 13.32 -5.38 -5.83
CA SER A 23 14.54 -5.96 -6.39
C SER A 23 14.34 -7.37 -6.93
N GLN A 24 13.26 -8.04 -6.56
CA GLN A 24 12.95 -9.41 -6.96
C GLN A 24 11.88 -9.48 -8.05
N GLY A 25 11.46 -8.35 -8.58
CA GLY A 25 10.47 -8.30 -9.65
C GLY A 25 9.02 -8.36 -9.19
N ASN A 26 8.75 -8.18 -7.90
CA ASN A 26 7.38 -8.11 -7.41
C ASN A 26 6.84 -6.70 -7.61
N LEU A 27 5.62 -6.60 -8.10
CA LEU A 27 4.94 -5.32 -8.31
C LEU A 27 4.08 -5.00 -7.10
N TYR A 28 4.17 -3.77 -6.62
CA TYR A 28 3.33 -3.27 -5.54
C TYR A 28 2.43 -2.18 -6.09
N VAL A 29 1.15 -2.24 -5.80
CA VAL A 29 0.18 -1.27 -6.29
C VAL A 29 -0.65 -0.71 -5.14
N ALA A 30 -0.98 0.56 -5.26
CA ALA A 30 -1.87 1.24 -4.32
C ALA A 30 -3.30 1.00 -4.80
N ASP A 31 -4.04 0.20 -4.05
CA ASP A 31 -5.46 -0.07 -4.33
C ASP A 31 -6.29 0.99 -3.61
N PHE A 32 -6.43 2.13 -4.26
CA PHE A 32 -7.00 3.35 -3.72
C PHE A 32 -8.41 3.13 -3.15
N GLY A 33 -9.26 2.44 -3.90
CA GLY A 33 -10.64 2.24 -3.49
C GLY A 33 -10.80 1.22 -2.37
N ASN A 34 -9.80 0.37 -2.13
CA ASN A 34 -9.84 -0.63 -1.07
C ASN A 34 -8.94 -0.28 0.12
N HIS A 35 -8.31 0.90 0.10
CA HIS A 35 -7.46 1.38 1.20
C HIS A 35 -6.40 0.36 1.59
N SER A 36 -5.74 -0.22 0.59
CA SER A 36 -4.74 -1.27 0.81
C SER A 36 -3.63 -1.21 -0.21
N ILE A 37 -2.53 -1.89 0.12
CA ILE A 37 -1.38 -2.05 -0.76
C ILE A 37 -1.31 -3.51 -1.16
N ARG A 38 -1.36 -3.77 -2.46
CA ARG A 38 -1.38 -5.12 -3.00
C ARG A 38 -0.02 -5.46 -3.59
N LYS A 39 0.39 -6.72 -3.45
CA LYS A 39 1.65 -7.24 -3.99
C LYS A 39 1.33 -8.28 -5.05
N ILE A 40 1.96 -8.16 -6.21
CA ILE A 40 1.78 -9.09 -7.34
C ILE A 40 3.12 -9.69 -7.68
N THR A 41 3.26 -11.00 -7.54
CA THR A 41 4.49 -11.69 -7.89
C THR A 41 4.63 -11.83 -9.41
N SER A 42 5.83 -12.15 -9.88
CA SER A 42 6.07 -12.36 -11.32
C SER A 42 5.24 -13.53 -11.88
N ALA A 43 4.78 -14.43 -11.03
CA ALA A 43 3.90 -15.54 -11.42
C ALA A 43 2.42 -15.15 -11.43
N GLY A 44 2.10 -13.88 -11.05
CA GLY A 44 0.72 -13.41 -11.07
C GLY A 44 -0.06 -13.64 -9.78
N LEU A 45 0.60 -14.07 -8.70
CA LEU A 45 -0.06 -14.22 -7.41
C LEU A 45 -0.24 -12.85 -6.76
N VAL A 46 -1.48 -12.50 -6.43
CA VAL A 46 -1.84 -11.24 -5.80
C VAL A 46 -2.15 -11.47 -4.33
N THR A 47 -1.47 -10.70 -3.46
CA THR A 47 -1.73 -10.73 -2.03
C THR A 47 -1.87 -9.31 -1.52
N THR A 48 -2.49 -9.15 -0.34
CA THR A 48 -2.56 -7.86 0.34
C THR A 48 -1.35 -7.76 1.26
N LEU A 49 -0.46 -6.81 0.95
CA LEU A 49 0.72 -6.58 1.79
C LEU A 49 0.32 -5.86 3.08
N ALA A 50 -0.52 -4.84 2.97
CA ALA A 50 -0.90 -4.02 4.10
C ALA A 50 -2.23 -3.32 3.82
N GLY A 51 -2.95 -2.99 4.89
CA GLY A 51 -4.21 -2.30 4.83
C GLY A 51 -5.37 -3.21 5.19
N SER A 52 -6.28 -2.68 6.01
CA SER A 52 -7.43 -3.44 6.52
C SER A 52 -8.57 -3.57 5.50
N GLY A 53 -8.52 -2.79 4.43
CA GLY A 53 -9.61 -2.72 3.46
C GLY A 53 -10.65 -1.66 3.78
N THR A 54 -10.56 -1.06 4.96
CA THR A 54 -11.45 0.00 5.42
C THR A 54 -10.63 1.26 5.64
N GLU A 55 -11.17 2.42 5.25
CA GLU A 55 -10.44 3.67 5.43
C GLU A 55 -10.13 3.91 6.91
N GLY A 56 -8.96 4.49 7.18
CA GLY A 56 -8.56 4.78 8.54
C GLY A 56 -7.10 5.14 8.60
N TYR A 57 -6.61 5.31 9.82
CA TYR A 57 -5.22 5.57 10.08
C TYR A 57 -4.76 4.73 11.26
N ALA A 58 -3.93 3.76 11.00
CA ALA A 58 -3.33 2.92 12.03
C ALA A 58 -2.01 2.34 11.51
N ASP A 59 -0.98 2.40 12.33
CA ASP A 59 0.24 1.64 12.10
C ASP A 59 -0.02 0.19 12.54
N GLY A 60 0.78 -0.73 12.05
CA GLY A 60 0.62 -2.14 12.39
C GLY A 60 1.26 -3.01 11.32
N THR A 61 1.05 -4.31 11.43
CA THR A 61 1.60 -5.26 10.46
C THR A 61 0.47 -5.84 9.60
N GLY A 62 0.66 -5.79 8.29
CA GLY A 62 -0.30 -6.34 7.34
C GLY A 62 -1.68 -5.69 7.48
N ILE A 63 -2.71 -6.51 7.64
CA ILE A 63 -4.09 -6.01 7.71
C ILE A 63 -4.42 -5.30 9.02
N ALA A 64 -3.50 -5.30 9.99
CA ALA A 64 -3.67 -4.50 11.21
C ALA A 64 -3.43 -3.01 10.95
N ALA A 65 -2.75 -2.66 9.86
CA ALA A 65 -2.56 -1.27 9.46
C ALA A 65 -3.79 -0.76 8.72
N SER A 66 -4.00 0.55 8.73
CA SER A 66 -5.07 1.18 7.97
C SER A 66 -4.54 2.37 7.20
N PHE A 67 -5.02 2.52 5.98
CA PHE A 67 -4.75 3.65 5.07
C PHE A 67 -6.06 4.33 4.73
N ASN A 68 -5.96 5.51 4.16
CA ASN A 68 -7.12 6.20 3.62
C ASN A 68 -6.78 6.70 2.21
N ARG A 69 -7.23 5.97 1.21
CA ARG A 69 -7.00 6.26 -0.20
C ARG A 69 -5.51 6.39 -0.54
N PRO A 70 -4.74 5.31 -0.40
CA PRO A 70 -3.33 5.33 -0.79
C PRO A 70 -3.22 5.61 -2.28
N PHE A 71 -2.34 6.55 -2.66
CA PHE A 71 -2.32 7.07 -4.02
C PHE A 71 -1.10 6.64 -4.82
N ASP A 72 0.09 6.71 -4.25
CA ASP A 72 1.32 6.45 -4.98
C ASP A 72 2.29 5.67 -4.13
N ILE A 73 3.23 4.98 -4.80
CA ILE A 73 4.18 4.08 -4.16
C ILE A 73 5.57 4.33 -4.74
N ALA A 74 6.57 4.30 -3.86
CA ALA A 74 7.98 4.26 -4.25
C ALA A 74 8.65 3.17 -3.43
N ILE A 75 9.69 2.56 -3.98
CA ILE A 75 10.46 1.51 -3.31
C ILE A 75 11.93 1.87 -3.37
N ASN A 76 12.64 1.75 -2.24
CA ASN A 76 14.08 2.01 -2.21
C ASN A 76 14.89 0.74 -2.47
N SER A 77 16.21 0.86 -2.46
CA SER A 77 17.12 -0.26 -2.76
C SER A 77 17.10 -1.36 -1.69
N ASN A 78 16.53 -1.11 -0.54
CA ASN A 78 16.36 -2.12 0.52
C ASN A 78 14.96 -2.75 0.50
N ASP A 79 14.21 -2.52 -0.58
CA ASP A 79 12.85 -3.02 -0.76
C ASP A 79 11.87 -2.51 0.28
N ILE A 80 12.14 -1.34 0.83
CA ILE A 80 11.22 -0.66 1.72
C ILE A 80 10.25 0.16 0.87
N VAL A 81 8.96 -0.02 1.13
CA VAL A 81 7.90 0.61 0.36
C VAL A 81 7.45 1.89 1.06
N PHE A 82 7.36 2.97 0.31
CA PHE A 82 6.83 4.25 0.80
C PHE A 82 5.53 4.55 0.07
N VAL A 83 4.50 4.89 0.83
CA VAL A 83 3.15 5.09 0.33
C VAL A 83 2.68 6.51 0.64
N ALA A 84 2.22 7.20 -0.40
CA ALA A 84 1.51 8.46 -0.20
C ALA A 84 0.08 8.14 0.23
N ASP A 85 -0.18 8.25 1.51
CA ASP A 85 -1.48 7.95 2.12
C ASP A 85 -2.34 9.22 2.08
N GLU A 86 -2.93 9.47 0.93
CA GLU A 86 -3.53 10.76 0.58
C GLU A 86 -4.58 11.22 1.58
N GLY A 87 -5.52 10.36 1.93
CA GLY A 87 -6.60 10.74 2.84
C GLY A 87 -6.13 11.04 4.26
N ASN A 88 -4.92 10.62 4.62
CA ASN A 88 -4.32 10.86 5.93
C ASN A 88 -3.23 11.93 5.89
N ASP A 89 -2.90 12.46 4.71
CA ASP A 89 -1.86 13.49 4.51
C ASP A 89 -0.53 13.08 5.12
N ARG A 90 -0.17 11.82 4.93
CA ARG A 90 1.05 11.23 5.49
C ARG A 90 1.76 10.35 4.47
N ILE A 91 3.07 10.19 4.67
CA ILE A 91 3.84 9.16 3.98
C ILE A 91 4.01 8.00 4.94
N ARG A 92 3.57 6.84 4.51
CA ARG A 92 3.67 5.61 5.30
C ARG A 92 4.83 4.77 4.79
N ARG A 93 5.48 4.06 5.69
CA ARG A 93 6.62 3.20 5.37
C ARG A 93 6.24 1.77 5.67
N ILE A 94 6.50 0.86 4.72
CA ILE A 94 6.19 -0.56 4.89
C ILE A 94 7.48 -1.35 4.74
N GLU A 95 7.84 -2.09 5.79
CA GLU A 95 8.99 -3.00 5.77
C GLU A 95 8.66 -4.24 4.94
N PRO A 96 9.68 -5.00 4.46
CA PRO A 96 9.39 -6.22 3.69
C PRO A 96 8.51 -7.24 4.40
N ASN A 97 8.47 -7.23 5.73
CA ASN A 97 7.61 -8.12 6.51
C ASN A 97 6.18 -7.60 6.68
N GLY A 98 5.85 -6.44 6.07
CA GLY A 98 4.51 -5.86 6.15
C GLY A 98 4.28 -4.91 7.30
N GLU A 99 5.30 -4.62 8.11
CA GLU A 99 5.15 -3.66 9.20
C GLU A 99 5.03 -2.24 8.65
N VAL A 100 3.96 -1.55 9.02
CA VAL A 100 3.63 -0.20 8.55
C VAL A 100 3.84 0.81 9.67
N THR A 101 4.61 1.85 9.38
CA THR A 101 4.81 2.97 10.28
C THR A 101 4.60 4.27 9.52
N THR A 102 4.42 5.36 10.25
CA THR A 102 4.32 6.69 9.67
C THR A 102 5.73 7.25 9.50
N PHE A 103 6.10 7.60 8.28
CA PHE A 103 7.42 8.09 7.95
C PHE A 103 7.49 9.62 7.99
N ALA A 104 6.45 10.30 7.50
CA ALA A 104 6.41 11.75 7.43
C ALA A 104 4.96 12.23 7.38
N GLY A 105 4.75 13.48 7.80
CA GLY A 105 3.46 14.14 7.77
C GLY A 105 2.77 14.11 9.12
N SER A 106 1.96 15.13 9.37
CA SER A 106 1.25 15.31 10.65
C SER A 106 -0.23 14.97 10.56
N GLY A 107 -0.73 14.67 9.36
CA GLY A 107 -2.16 14.51 9.13
C GLY A 107 -2.88 15.83 8.92
N VAL A 108 -2.12 16.92 8.86
CA VAL A 108 -2.67 18.27 8.61
C VAL A 108 -2.28 18.68 7.20
N GLU A 109 -3.28 19.01 6.39
CA GLU A 109 -3.06 19.47 5.03
C GLU A 109 -2.33 20.79 5.03
N GLY A 110 -1.36 20.97 4.12
CA GLY A 110 -0.61 22.20 4.01
C GLY A 110 0.79 21.98 3.45
N PHE A 111 1.60 23.06 3.51
CA PHE A 111 2.97 23.08 2.98
C PHE A 111 3.99 23.14 4.12
N LEU A 112 3.88 22.20 5.05
CA LEU A 112 4.85 22.07 6.15
C LEU A 112 5.89 21.04 5.77
N ASP A 113 7.14 21.42 5.86
CA ASP A 113 8.26 20.49 5.66
C ASP A 113 8.63 19.82 6.98
#